data_1d4043a0ffa3393545260bcf40908b42
#
_entry.id   1d4043a0ffa3393545260bcf40908b42
#
_cell.length_a   1.000
_cell.length_b   1.000
_cell.length_c   1.000
_cell.angle_alpha   90.00
_cell.angle_beta   90.00
_cell.angle_gamma   90.00
#
_symmetry.space_group_name_H-M   'P 1'
#
loop_
_entity.id
_entity.type
_entity.pdbx_description
1 polymer ?
#
loop_
_entity_poly.entity_id
_entity_poly.type
_entity_poly.pdbx_seq_one_letter_code
_entity_poly.pdbx_strand_id
1 'polypeptide(L)'
;MIKTCATGGVLSESDKVDSPQLTQAELDALVDEAHALGRKTAAHAHGAEGAKRAIRAGIDSIEHGSFLDDEAFELMRKKGTYFVPTPLPCIMQRLRDAKAPANIIQKAAAADGKALDTLKRAIAKNARIAFGSDAAVCPHGTQLNQFEIFVRSGMKPLAAIRSATSVDAALLGVPDRGTLEAGKLADLVAVPGDPSRDIAVMEKLFFVMKGGAVVRNDRAGVASAGTTTGSSAAGH
;
A
#
# COMPACT_ATOMS: atom_id res chain seq x y z
N MET A 1 -9.86 1.73 12.96
CA MET A 1 -8.47 1.27 13.07
C MET A 1 -7.77 2.06 14.15
N ILE A 2 -6.94 1.42 14.95
CA ILE A 2 -6.02 2.04 15.92
C ILE A 2 -4.61 1.89 15.38
N LYS A 3 -3.85 2.99 15.31
CA LYS A 3 -2.46 2.97 14.84
C LYS A 3 -1.50 3.39 15.94
N THR A 4 -0.37 2.70 16.08
CA THR A 4 0.71 2.98 17.01
C THR A 4 2.07 3.05 16.33
N CYS A 5 3.08 3.55 17.03
CA CYS A 5 4.48 3.52 16.61
C CYS A 5 5.23 2.49 17.46
N ALA A 6 5.55 1.33 16.90
CA ALA A 6 6.32 0.28 17.58
C ALA A 6 7.83 0.54 17.54
N THR A 7 8.31 1.34 16.58
CA THR A 7 9.70 1.83 16.53
C THR A 7 9.76 3.32 16.25
N GLY A 8 10.94 3.92 16.37
CA GLY A 8 11.20 5.27 15.89
C GLY A 8 10.96 5.38 14.37
N GLY A 9 10.75 6.61 13.90
CA GLY A 9 10.48 6.93 12.50
C GLY A 9 11.69 7.59 11.81
N VAL A 10 11.70 7.52 10.49
CA VAL A 10 12.71 8.17 9.65
C VAL A 10 12.69 9.69 9.84
N LEU A 11 11.50 10.28 9.92
CA LEU A 11 11.32 11.73 10.02
C LEU A 11 11.35 12.27 11.47
N SER A 12 11.49 11.43 12.48
CA SER A 12 11.68 11.84 13.88
C SER A 12 13.09 12.39 14.07
N GLU A 13 13.25 13.48 14.82
CA GLU A 13 14.58 14.08 15.09
C GLU A 13 15.35 13.31 16.17
N SER A 14 14.67 12.83 17.19
CA SER A 14 15.26 12.29 18.43
C SER A 14 15.51 10.79 18.40
N ASP A 15 14.68 10.02 17.68
CA ASP A 15 14.70 8.56 17.80
C ASP A 15 15.59 7.90 16.74
N LYS A 16 16.18 6.76 17.10
CA LYS A 16 16.73 5.83 16.10
C LYS A 16 15.59 5.10 15.41
N VAL A 17 15.72 4.93 14.10
CA VAL A 17 14.67 4.32 13.23
C VAL A 17 14.30 2.91 13.70
N ASP A 18 15.23 2.17 14.25
CA ASP A 18 15.09 0.79 14.68
C ASP A 18 14.77 0.60 16.17
N SER A 19 14.80 1.68 16.96
CA SER A 19 14.55 1.60 18.40
C SER A 19 13.09 1.28 18.72
N PRO A 20 12.80 0.21 19.50
CA PRO A 20 11.47 -0.04 20.01
C PRO A 20 10.98 1.13 20.86
N GLN A 21 9.71 1.53 20.66
CA GLN A 21 9.07 2.65 21.37
C GLN A 21 8.12 2.16 22.48
N LEU A 22 7.67 0.91 22.39
CA LEU A 22 6.74 0.32 23.32
C LEU A 22 7.28 -1.03 23.84
N THR A 23 6.97 -1.33 25.08
CA THR A 23 7.20 -2.64 25.71
C THR A 23 6.22 -3.67 25.13
N GLN A 24 6.47 -4.96 25.36
CA GLN A 24 5.52 -6.01 24.98
C GLN A 24 4.19 -5.83 25.68
N ALA A 25 4.19 -5.54 26.98
CA ALA A 25 2.98 -5.38 27.78
C ALA A 25 2.09 -4.21 27.30
N GLU A 26 2.70 -3.10 26.87
CA GLU A 26 1.95 -1.96 26.32
C GLU A 26 1.31 -2.31 24.99
N LEU A 27 2.04 -3.03 24.11
CA LEU A 27 1.51 -3.50 22.82
C LEU A 27 0.41 -4.54 23.01
N ASP A 28 0.58 -5.47 23.95
CA ASP A 28 -0.44 -6.49 24.27
C ASP A 28 -1.73 -5.81 24.73
N ALA A 29 -1.65 -4.86 25.66
CA ALA A 29 -2.80 -4.12 26.16
C ALA A 29 -3.50 -3.28 25.07
N LEU A 30 -2.71 -2.62 24.19
CA LEU A 30 -3.24 -1.83 23.08
C LEU A 30 -4.03 -2.70 22.10
N VAL A 31 -3.44 -3.82 21.70
CA VAL A 31 -4.07 -4.72 20.71
C VAL A 31 -5.29 -5.41 21.30
N ASP A 32 -5.22 -5.87 22.55
CA ASP A 32 -6.34 -6.50 23.25
C ASP A 32 -7.54 -5.57 23.34
N GLU A 33 -7.34 -4.34 23.82
CA GLU A 33 -8.40 -3.33 23.90
C GLU A 33 -8.96 -2.96 22.53
N ALA A 34 -8.10 -2.76 21.51
CA ALA A 34 -8.56 -2.43 20.17
C ALA A 34 -9.42 -3.55 19.58
N HIS A 35 -9.01 -4.80 19.73
CA HIS A 35 -9.75 -5.96 19.23
C HIS A 35 -11.04 -6.20 20.00
N ALA A 36 -11.06 -5.97 21.33
CA ALA A 36 -12.28 -6.01 22.14
C ALA A 36 -13.34 -5.02 21.65
N LEU A 37 -12.90 -3.86 21.12
CA LEU A 37 -13.75 -2.85 20.49
C LEU A 37 -14.03 -3.12 18.99
N GLY A 38 -13.66 -4.28 18.45
CA GLY A 38 -13.81 -4.64 17.05
C GLY A 38 -12.98 -3.75 16.10
N ARG A 39 -11.87 -3.19 16.58
CA ARG A 39 -11.00 -2.29 15.78
C ARG A 39 -9.77 -3.03 15.27
N LYS A 40 -9.46 -2.85 13.99
CA LYS A 40 -8.20 -3.25 13.40
C LYS A 40 -7.04 -2.40 13.93
N THR A 41 -5.85 -2.99 13.99
CA THR A 41 -4.64 -2.36 14.53
C THR A 41 -3.53 -2.30 13.49
N ALA A 42 -2.76 -1.22 13.49
CA ALA A 42 -1.60 -1.03 12.62
C ALA A 42 -0.40 -0.51 13.41
N ALA A 43 0.81 -0.94 13.09
CA ALA A 43 2.02 -0.43 13.70
C ALA A 43 3.00 0.12 12.67
N HIS A 44 3.34 1.41 12.79
CA HIS A 44 4.56 1.92 12.19
C HIS A 44 5.76 1.21 12.84
N ALA A 45 6.58 0.53 12.06
CA ALA A 45 7.77 -0.15 12.56
C ALA A 45 8.80 -0.35 11.44
N HIS A 46 9.96 0.25 11.58
CA HIS A 46 11.10 -0.04 10.70
C HIS A 46 11.97 -1.17 11.25
N GLY A 47 12.32 -1.12 12.55
CA GLY A 47 13.19 -2.09 13.20
C GLY A 47 12.53 -3.42 13.50
N ALA A 48 13.29 -4.52 13.35
CA ALA A 48 12.78 -5.88 13.50
C ALA A 48 12.28 -6.17 14.93
N GLU A 49 12.97 -5.69 15.98
CA GLU A 49 12.57 -6.00 17.35
C GLU A 49 11.21 -5.39 17.73
N GLY A 50 11.01 -4.09 17.45
CA GLY A 50 9.71 -3.44 17.70
C GLY A 50 8.59 -4.06 16.88
N ALA A 51 8.86 -4.38 15.59
CA ALA A 51 7.91 -5.09 14.75
C ALA A 51 7.54 -6.47 15.33
N LYS A 52 8.53 -7.26 15.77
CA LYS A 52 8.29 -8.58 16.37
C LYS A 52 7.45 -8.49 17.64
N ARG A 53 7.67 -7.48 18.49
CA ARG A 53 6.82 -7.23 19.66
C ARG A 53 5.37 -6.95 19.25
N ALA A 54 5.17 -6.06 18.27
CA ALA A 54 3.83 -5.76 17.76
C ALA A 54 3.16 -7.00 17.15
N ILE A 55 3.89 -7.83 16.39
CA ILE A 55 3.38 -9.06 15.81
C ILE A 55 3.00 -10.08 16.90
N ARG A 56 3.82 -10.25 17.96
CA ARG A 56 3.51 -11.13 19.09
C ARG A 56 2.24 -10.70 19.81
N ALA A 57 2.02 -9.39 19.96
CA ALA A 57 0.81 -8.81 20.52
C ALA A 57 -0.44 -9.08 19.66
N GLY A 58 -0.27 -9.42 18.38
CA GLY A 58 -1.39 -9.70 17.47
C GLY A 58 -1.80 -8.52 16.59
N ILE A 59 -0.89 -7.55 16.34
CA ILE A 59 -1.14 -6.42 15.43
C ILE A 59 -1.62 -6.92 14.05
N ASP A 60 -2.59 -6.25 13.43
CA ASP A 60 -3.11 -6.67 12.13
C ASP A 60 -2.16 -6.32 10.97
N SER A 61 -1.45 -5.19 11.04
CA SER A 61 -0.46 -4.83 10.02
C SER A 61 0.80 -4.16 10.58
N ILE A 62 1.92 -4.37 9.88
CA ILE A 62 3.18 -3.65 10.06
C ILE A 62 3.40 -2.78 8.84
N GLU A 63 3.55 -1.48 9.08
CA GLU A 63 3.81 -0.45 8.08
C GLU A 63 5.32 -0.21 7.93
N HIS A 64 5.78 0.01 6.71
CA HIS A 64 7.16 0.28 6.29
C HIS A 64 8.10 -0.92 6.38
N GLY A 65 8.43 -1.40 7.56
CA GLY A 65 9.19 -2.63 7.80
C GLY A 65 10.58 -2.67 7.17
N SER A 66 11.29 -1.54 7.03
CA SER A 66 12.53 -1.47 6.25
C SER A 66 13.62 -2.45 6.69
N PHE A 67 13.67 -2.81 7.98
CA PHE A 67 14.71 -3.68 8.56
C PHE A 67 14.15 -4.99 9.11
N LEU A 68 12.99 -5.45 8.63
CA LEU A 68 12.44 -6.74 9.06
C LEU A 68 13.40 -7.89 8.72
N ASP A 69 13.56 -8.80 9.67
CA ASP A 69 14.31 -10.02 9.50
C ASP A 69 13.41 -11.22 9.15
N ASP A 70 14.02 -12.36 8.91
CA ASP A 70 13.30 -13.57 8.52
C ASP A 70 12.38 -14.09 9.62
N GLU A 71 12.77 -13.92 10.90
CA GLU A 71 11.92 -14.26 12.06
C GLU A 71 10.64 -13.44 12.08
N ALA A 72 10.72 -12.13 11.76
CA ALA A 72 9.54 -11.28 11.67
C ALA A 72 8.53 -11.80 10.63
N PHE A 73 8.98 -12.21 9.44
CA PHE A 73 8.10 -12.79 8.42
C PHE A 73 7.49 -14.13 8.84
N GLU A 74 8.22 -14.96 9.56
CA GLU A 74 7.67 -16.20 10.10
C GLU A 74 6.59 -15.93 11.17
N LEU A 75 6.84 -14.96 12.05
CA LEU A 75 5.85 -14.52 13.03
C LEU A 75 4.61 -13.95 12.35
N MET A 76 4.77 -13.08 11.34
CA MET A 76 3.65 -12.56 10.54
C MET A 76 2.81 -13.69 9.94
N ARG A 77 3.44 -14.70 9.36
CA ARG A 77 2.74 -15.85 8.78
C ARG A 77 1.96 -16.63 9.86
N LYS A 78 2.56 -16.84 11.04
CA LYS A 78 1.92 -17.56 12.16
C LYS A 78 0.72 -16.77 12.75
N LYS A 79 0.85 -15.46 12.86
CA LYS A 79 -0.16 -14.58 13.46
C LYS A 79 -1.19 -14.05 12.46
N GLY A 80 -0.92 -14.17 11.16
CA GLY A 80 -1.77 -13.62 10.11
C GLY A 80 -1.59 -12.11 9.88
N THR A 81 -0.53 -11.51 10.43
CA THR A 81 -0.22 -10.08 10.29
C THR A 81 0.14 -9.74 8.85
N TYR A 82 -0.38 -8.63 8.34
CA TYR A 82 -0.07 -8.13 7.01
C TYR A 82 1.20 -7.26 7.03
N PHE A 83 1.92 -7.27 5.93
CA PHE A 83 3.03 -6.37 5.65
C PHE A 83 2.62 -5.29 4.66
N VAL A 84 2.78 -4.02 5.00
CA VAL A 84 2.46 -2.85 4.18
C VAL A 84 3.74 -2.07 3.92
N PRO A 85 4.50 -2.37 2.86
CA PRO A 85 5.90 -1.91 2.70
C PRO A 85 6.05 -0.42 2.38
N THR A 86 5.03 0.26 1.90
CA THR A 86 5.02 1.71 1.62
C THR A 86 6.31 2.24 0.94
N PRO A 87 6.70 1.76 -0.23
CA PRO A 87 7.89 2.28 -0.90
C PRO A 87 7.69 3.75 -1.29
N LEU A 88 8.67 4.60 -0.95
CA LEU A 88 8.60 6.05 -1.11
C LEU A 88 9.71 6.56 -2.04
N PRO A 89 9.62 6.34 -3.38
CA PRO A 89 10.69 6.68 -4.32
C PRO A 89 11.03 8.18 -4.36
N CYS A 90 10.16 9.04 -3.87
CA CYS A 90 10.37 10.48 -3.82
C CYS A 90 11.12 10.96 -2.57
N ILE A 91 11.22 10.13 -1.50
CA ILE A 91 11.60 10.59 -0.17
C ILE A 91 12.94 11.32 -0.15
N MET A 92 13.96 10.75 -0.80
CA MET A 92 15.30 11.31 -0.80
C MET A 92 15.37 12.67 -1.52
N GLN A 93 14.62 12.85 -2.61
CA GLN A 93 14.56 14.12 -3.32
C GLN A 93 13.84 15.17 -2.47
N ARG A 94 12.69 14.83 -1.90
CA ARG A 94 11.92 15.75 -1.05
C ARG A 94 12.69 16.22 0.18
N LEU A 95 13.44 15.33 0.82
CA LEU A 95 14.26 15.71 1.97
C LEU A 95 15.38 16.67 1.59
N ARG A 96 16.00 16.49 0.42
CA ARG A 96 16.98 17.44 -0.11
C ARG A 96 16.37 18.80 -0.43
N ASP A 97 15.23 18.80 -1.12
CA ASP A 97 14.51 20.03 -1.50
C ASP A 97 14.05 20.82 -0.27
N ALA A 98 13.61 20.12 0.77
CA ALA A 98 13.22 20.69 2.05
C ALA A 98 14.42 21.10 2.93
N LYS A 99 15.66 20.84 2.49
CA LYS A 99 16.90 21.06 3.29
C LYS A 99 16.81 20.42 4.68
N ALA A 100 16.30 19.19 4.73
CA ALA A 100 16.13 18.45 5.98
C ALA A 100 17.47 18.28 6.71
N PRO A 101 17.45 18.15 8.05
CA PRO A 101 18.65 17.89 8.85
C PRO A 101 19.41 16.65 8.37
N ALA A 102 20.74 16.68 8.48
CA ALA A 102 21.60 15.59 7.96
C ALA A 102 21.29 14.22 8.58
N ASN A 103 20.93 14.18 9.87
CA ASN A 103 20.52 12.95 10.55
C ASN A 103 19.23 12.36 9.97
N ILE A 104 18.29 13.19 9.56
CA ILE A 104 17.05 12.75 8.89
C ILE A 104 17.37 12.15 7.50
N ILE A 105 18.22 12.84 6.73
CA ILE A 105 18.65 12.35 5.41
C ILE A 105 19.37 11.01 5.53
N GLN A 106 20.25 10.84 6.53
CA GLN A 106 20.95 9.57 6.78
C GLN A 106 19.98 8.44 7.16
N LYS A 107 19.02 8.70 8.04
CA LYS A 107 17.99 7.72 8.42
C LYS A 107 17.14 7.31 7.22
N ALA A 108 16.71 8.26 6.41
CA ALA A 108 15.94 8.00 5.20
C ALA A 108 16.73 7.16 4.20
N ALA A 109 17.99 7.48 3.95
CA ALA A 109 18.85 6.72 3.05
C ALA A 109 19.07 5.28 3.52
N ALA A 110 19.27 5.08 4.83
CA ALA A 110 19.42 3.75 5.41
C ALA A 110 18.15 2.91 5.29
N ALA A 111 16.99 3.51 5.55
CA ALA A 111 15.69 2.84 5.44
C ALA A 111 15.34 2.51 3.97
N ASP A 112 15.50 3.47 3.06
CA ASP A 112 15.23 3.31 1.63
C ASP A 112 16.13 2.24 1.01
N GLY A 113 17.43 2.25 1.32
CA GLY A 113 18.39 1.24 0.84
C GLY A 113 18.07 -0.20 1.28
N LYS A 114 17.29 -0.38 2.35
CA LYS A 114 16.88 -1.71 2.85
C LYS A 114 15.45 -2.10 2.48
N ALA A 115 14.58 -1.13 2.28
CA ALA A 115 13.15 -1.37 2.07
C ALA A 115 12.87 -2.31 0.89
N LEU A 116 13.56 -2.11 -0.25
CA LEU A 116 13.39 -2.96 -1.45
C LEU A 116 13.89 -4.39 -1.22
N ASP A 117 15.01 -4.57 -0.52
CA ASP A 117 15.54 -5.91 -0.20
C ASP A 117 14.58 -6.63 0.77
N THR A 118 14.02 -5.90 1.72
CA THR A 118 13.02 -6.42 2.66
C THR A 118 11.74 -6.83 1.92
N LEU A 119 11.26 -6.01 0.97
CA LEU A 119 10.12 -6.35 0.12
C LEU A 119 10.37 -7.61 -0.70
N LYS A 120 11.55 -7.75 -1.35
CA LYS A 120 11.93 -8.97 -2.09
C LYS A 120 11.90 -10.20 -1.20
N ARG A 121 12.44 -10.11 0.02
CA ARG A 121 12.41 -11.21 0.99
C ARG A 121 10.99 -11.55 1.45
N ALA A 122 10.16 -10.54 1.70
CA ALA A 122 8.76 -10.72 2.05
C ALA A 122 8.00 -11.50 0.96
N ILE A 123 8.20 -11.13 -0.32
CA ILE A 123 7.62 -11.82 -1.47
C ILE A 123 8.10 -13.25 -1.54
N ALA A 124 9.41 -13.49 -1.45
CA ALA A 124 9.99 -14.84 -1.49
C ALA A 124 9.49 -15.76 -0.36
N LYS A 125 9.17 -15.17 0.80
CA LYS A 125 8.63 -15.89 1.97
C LYS A 125 7.10 -15.98 1.97
N ASN A 126 6.43 -15.54 0.90
CA ASN A 126 4.97 -15.53 0.78
C ASN A 126 4.27 -14.80 1.94
N ALA A 127 4.83 -13.67 2.40
CA ALA A 127 4.18 -12.81 3.37
C ALA A 127 2.86 -12.27 2.79
N ARG A 128 1.87 -11.99 3.66
CA ARG A 128 0.63 -11.32 3.26
C ARG A 128 0.94 -9.84 3.04
N ILE A 129 1.14 -9.44 1.79
CA ILE A 129 1.47 -8.06 1.44
C ILE A 129 0.20 -7.32 1.04
N ALA A 130 -0.10 -6.24 1.75
CA ALA A 130 -1.14 -5.27 1.46
C ALA A 130 -0.53 -3.99 0.88
N PHE A 131 -1.33 -3.18 0.18
CA PHE A 131 -0.87 -2.00 -0.52
C PHE A 131 -1.05 -0.75 0.35
N GLY A 132 0.03 -0.01 0.59
CA GLY A 132 -0.02 1.26 1.29
C GLY A 132 0.98 2.24 0.73
N SER A 133 0.61 3.52 0.66
CA SER A 133 1.40 4.52 -0.03
C SER A 133 2.04 5.56 0.87
N ASP A 134 1.56 5.70 2.11
CA ASP A 134 1.94 6.81 2.98
C ASP A 134 1.89 8.17 2.24
N ALA A 135 0.81 8.36 1.45
CA ALA A 135 0.61 9.55 0.63
C ALA A 135 0.61 10.81 1.50
N ALA A 136 1.10 11.91 0.95
CA ALA A 136 1.56 13.16 1.53
C ALA A 136 3.07 13.17 1.83
N VAL A 137 3.69 12.05 2.21
CA VAL A 137 5.16 11.96 2.17
C VAL A 137 5.64 12.06 0.72
N CYS A 138 5.04 11.30 -0.21
CA CYS A 138 5.11 11.59 -1.66
C CYS A 138 3.85 12.32 -2.13
N PRO A 139 3.91 13.13 -3.20
CA PRO A 139 2.74 13.85 -3.73
C PRO A 139 1.59 12.89 -4.06
N HIS A 140 0.35 13.31 -3.78
CA HIS A 140 -0.83 12.57 -4.22
C HIS A 140 -0.83 12.40 -5.74
N GLY A 141 -1.26 11.23 -6.22
CA GLY A 141 -1.26 10.87 -7.64
C GLY A 141 -0.04 10.08 -8.11
N THR A 142 1.05 10.01 -7.32
CA THR A 142 2.25 9.23 -7.66
C THR A 142 2.24 7.81 -7.12
N GLN A 143 1.24 7.44 -6.32
CA GLN A 143 1.19 6.17 -5.59
C GLN A 143 1.11 4.94 -6.51
N LEU A 144 0.59 5.11 -7.72
CA LEU A 144 0.38 4.01 -8.66
C LEU A 144 1.70 3.41 -9.18
N ASN A 145 2.82 4.14 -9.10
CA ASN A 145 4.14 3.61 -9.42
C ASN A 145 4.57 2.45 -8.50
N GLN A 146 3.96 2.31 -7.32
CA GLN A 146 4.25 1.21 -6.40
C GLN A 146 3.89 -0.16 -6.99
N PHE A 147 2.92 -0.26 -7.90
CA PHE A 147 2.63 -1.50 -8.60
C PHE A 147 3.86 -2.01 -9.37
N GLU A 148 4.55 -1.09 -10.06
CA GLU A 148 5.78 -1.43 -10.78
C GLU A 148 6.91 -1.83 -9.82
N ILE A 149 7.04 -1.15 -8.68
CA ILE A 149 8.02 -1.49 -7.64
C ILE A 149 7.75 -2.90 -7.10
N PHE A 150 6.50 -3.27 -6.83
CA PHE A 150 6.14 -4.60 -6.36
C PHE A 150 6.49 -5.67 -7.38
N VAL A 151 6.17 -5.44 -8.66
CA VAL A 151 6.46 -6.39 -9.74
C VAL A 151 7.97 -6.53 -9.97
N ARG A 152 8.72 -5.44 -10.00
CA ARG A 152 10.20 -5.45 -10.10
C ARG A 152 10.86 -6.12 -8.89
N SER A 153 10.17 -6.14 -7.75
CA SER A 153 10.63 -6.85 -6.54
C SER A 153 10.29 -8.35 -6.56
N GLY A 154 9.63 -8.85 -7.63
CA GLY A 154 9.34 -10.27 -7.82
C GLY A 154 7.87 -10.68 -7.59
N MET A 155 6.97 -9.73 -7.31
CA MET A 155 5.54 -10.02 -7.20
C MET A 155 4.93 -10.21 -8.59
N LYS A 156 4.02 -11.19 -8.73
CA LYS A 156 3.25 -11.35 -9.98
C LYS A 156 2.31 -10.16 -10.17
N PRO A 157 2.11 -9.64 -11.41
CA PRO A 157 1.25 -8.47 -11.63
C PRO A 157 -0.15 -8.57 -11.03
N LEU A 158 -0.84 -9.70 -11.20
CA LEU A 158 -2.15 -9.90 -10.58
C LEU A 158 -2.11 -9.95 -9.05
N ALA A 159 -1.01 -10.39 -8.44
CA ALA A 159 -0.84 -10.37 -7.00
C ALA A 159 -0.64 -8.92 -6.50
N ALA A 160 0.09 -8.09 -7.25
CA ALA A 160 0.24 -6.67 -6.95
C ALA A 160 -1.11 -5.94 -7.03
N ILE A 161 -1.96 -6.22 -8.03
CA ILE A 161 -3.31 -5.65 -8.13
C ILE A 161 -4.18 -6.14 -6.95
N ARG A 162 -4.12 -7.42 -6.60
CA ARG A 162 -4.87 -7.96 -5.47
C ARG A 162 -4.43 -7.34 -4.14
N SER A 163 -3.16 -7.00 -3.97
CA SER A 163 -2.68 -6.34 -2.75
C SER A 163 -3.40 -5.01 -2.49
N ALA A 164 -3.73 -4.26 -3.54
CA ALA A 164 -4.44 -2.98 -3.48
C ALA A 164 -5.98 -3.10 -3.58
N THR A 165 -6.52 -4.29 -3.62
CA THR A 165 -7.96 -4.53 -3.78
C THR A 165 -8.47 -5.55 -2.75
N SER A 166 -8.56 -6.82 -3.10
CA SER A 166 -9.14 -7.85 -2.24
C SER A 166 -8.33 -8.10 -0.96
N VAL A 167 -7.00 -7.95 -1.00
CA VAL A 167 -6.14 -8.12 0.17
C VAL A 167 -6.31 -6.95 1.14
N ASP A 168 -6.34 -5.70 0.63
CA ASP A 168 -6.61 -4.52 1.45
C ASP A 168 -8.01 -4.55 2.04
N ALA A 169 -9.03 -4.96 1.26
CA ALA A 169 -10.37 -5.12 1.78
C ALA A 169 -10.44 -6.13 2.94
N ALA A 170 -9.69 -7.23 2.83
CA ALA A 170 -9.60 -8.23 3.90
C ALA A 170 -8.87 -7.69 5.14
N LEU A 171 -7.74 -6.96 4.98
CA LEU A 171 -7.02 -6.31 6.07
C LEU A 171 -7.93 -5.32 6.81
N LEU A 172 -8.66 -4.50 6.06
CA LEU A 172 -9.55 -3.47 6.62
C LEU A 172 -10.86 -4.04 7.20
N GLY A 173 -11.17 -5.31 6.92
CA GLY A 173 -12.41 -5.94 7.37
C GLY A 173 -13.65 -5.39 6.64
N VAL A 174 -13.54 -5.03 5.36
CA VAL A 174 -14.61 -4.46 4.52
C VAL A 174 -14.95 -5.41 3.36
N PRO A 175 -15.75 -6.47 3.59
CA PRO A 175 -16.00 -7.52 2.61
C PRO A 175 -16.90 -7.08 1.44
N ASP A 176 -17.50 -5.90 1.54
CA ASP A 176 -18.40 -5.31 0.54
C ASP A 176 -17.66 -4.70 -0.67
N ARG A 177 -16.34 -4.79 -0.72
CA ARG A 177 -15.49 -4.22 -1.79
C ARG A 177 -14.24 -5.07 -2.05
N GLY A 178 -13.38 -4.62 -2.98
CA GLY A 178 -12.11 -5.27 -3.31
C GLY A 178 -12.21 -6.34 -4.39
N THR A 179 -13.41 -6.68 -4.84
CA THR A 179 -13.68 -7.58 -5.99
C THR A 179 -14.87 -7.08 -6.80
N LEU A 180 -14.91 -7.43 -8.09
CA LEU A 180 -16.03 -7.13 -8.98
C LEU A 180 -17.04 -8.27 -8.95
N GLU A 181 -17.98 -8.20 -8.02
CA GLU A 181 -19.01 -9.21 -7.80
C GLU A 181 -20.37 -8.55 -7.56
N ALA A 182 -21.47 -9.23 -7.96
CA ALA A 182 -22.81 -8.74 -7.70
C ALA A 182 -23.05 -8.56 -6.19
N GLY A 183 -23.69 -7.46 -5.82
CA GLY A 183 -23.99 -7.13 -4.43
C GLY A 183 -22.88 -6.36 -3.69
N LYS A 184 -21.70 -6.18 -4.29
CA LYS A 184 -20.62 -5.36 -3.73
C LYS A 184 -20.70 -3.90 -4.18
N LEU A 185 -19.99 -3.03 -3.51
CA LEU A 185 -19.89 -1.62 -3.91
C LEU A 185 -19.27 -1.50 -5.31
N ALA A 186 -19.85 -0.65 -6.12
CA ALA A 186 -19.34 -0.33 -7.45
C ALA A 186 -18.17 0.68 -7.35
N ASP A 187 -17.09 0.24 -6.72
CA ASP A 187 -15.80 0.92 -6.62
C ASP A 187 -14.87 0.28 -7.64
N LEU A 188 -14.62 0.94 -8.76
CA LEU A 188 -13.80 0.37 -9.83
C LEU A 188 -12.97 1.42 -10.57
N VAL A 189 -11.86 0.97 -11.12
CA VAL A 189 -11.00 1.77 -11.99
C VAL A 189 -10.78 1.02 -13.30
N ALA A 190 -10.51 1.75 -14.39
CA ALA A 190 -10.06 1.15 -15.63
C ALA A 190 -8.76 1.79 -16.13
N VAL A 191 -7.92 0.94 -16.72
CA VAL A 191 -6.64 1.29 -17.32
C VAL A 191 -6.60 0.84 -18.78
N PRO A 192 -5.77 1.43 -19.65
CA PRO A 192 -5.63 0.97 -21.04
C PRO A 192 -4.83 -0.35 -21.06
N GLY A 193 -5.27 -1.29 -21.91
CA GLY A 193 -4.54 -2.56 -22.10
C GLY A 193 -4.75 -3.58 -20.98
N ASP A 194 -3.79 -4.47 -20.81
CA ASP A 194 -3.85 -5.59 -19.87
C ASP A 194 -2.76 -5.44 -18.78
N PRO A 195 -3.13 -5.04 -17.54
CA PRO A 195 -2.17 -4.85 -16.46
C PRO A 195 -1.53 -6.17 -15.96
N SER A 196 -2.04 -7.32 -16.36
CA SER A 196 -1.39 -8.60 -16.05
C SER A 196 -0.14 -8.86 -16.90
N ARG A 197 -0.02 -8.17 -18.03
CA ARG A 197 1.13 -8.22 -18.97
C ARG A 197 2.05 -7.03 -18.82
N ASP A 198 1.47 -5.85 -18.63
CA ASP A 198 2.20 -4.60 -18.43
C ASP A 198 1.61 -3.85 -17.22
N ILE A 199 2.25 -4.00 -16.08
CA ILE A 199 1.78 -3.37 -14.84
C ILE A 199 1.89 -1.84 -14.86
N ALA A 200 2.77 -1.25 -15.69
CA ALA A 200 2.93 0.20 -15.80
C ALA A 200 1.67 0.91 -16.33
N VAL A 201 0.75 0.19 -16.97
CA VAL A 201 -0.53 0.77 -17.39
C VAL A 201 -1.39 1.19 -16.19
N MET A 202 -1.12 0.70 -14.98
CA MET A 202 -1.80 1.13 -13.75
C MET A 202 -1.63 2.63 -13.48
N GLU A 203 -0.57 3.26 -13.96
CA GLU A 203 -0.36 4.71 -13.86
C GLU A 203 -1.24 5.53 -14.83
N LYS A 204 -1.91 4.87 -15.78
CA LYS A 204 -2.69 5.49 -16.85
C LYS A 204 -4.20 5.34 -16.63
N LEU A 205 -4.66 5.56 -15.39
CA LEU A 205 -6.09 5.49 -15.09
C LEU A 205 -6.87 6.48 -15.96
N PHE A 206 -7.86 5.99 -16.70
CA PHE A 206 -8.76 6.83 -17.50
C PHE A 206 -10.20 6.82 -17.00
N PHE A 207 -10.54 5.89 -16.10
CA PHE A 207 -11.88 5.80 -15.53
C PHE A 207 -11.79 5.49 -14.03
N VAL A 208 -12.60 6.18 -13.23
CA VAL A 208 -12.76 5.97 -11.79
C VAL A 208 -14.22 6.08 -11.42
N MET A 209 -14.74 5.06 -10.75
CA MET A 209 -16.09 5.02 -10.18
C MET A 209 -15.99 4.71 -8.69
N LYS A 210 -16.81 5.38 -7.88
CA LYS A 210 -16.93 5.14 -6.44
C LYS A 210 -18.39 5.08 -6.04
N GLY A 211 -18.80 3.97 -5.42
CA GLY A 211 -20.19 3.77 -5.01
C GLY A 211 -21.20 3.90 -6.16
N GLY A 212 -20.83 3.51 -7.39
CA GLY A 212 -21.62 3.68 -8.58
C GLY A 212 -21.60 5.07 -9.24
N ALA A 213 -21.01 6.07 -8.57
CA ALA A 213 -20.85 7.41 -9.15
C ALA A 213 -19.54 7.50 -9.95
N VAL A 214 -19.62 7.94 -11.21
CA VAL A 214 -18.44 8.17 -12.06
C VAL A 214 -17.73 9.44 -11.62
N VAL A 215 -16.49 9.31 -11.14
CA VAL A 215 -15.64 10.42 -10.68
C VAL A 215 -14.75 10.92 -11.81
N ARG A 216 -14.30 10.03 -12.68
CA ARG A 216 -13.42 10.33 -13.82
C ARG A 216 -13.76 9.43 -15.00
N ASN A 217 -13.86 10.03 -16.20
CA ASN A 217 -14.00 9.32 -17.46
C ASN A 217 -13.37 10.14 -18.60
N ASP A 218 -12.08 9.89 -18.86
CA ASP A 218 -11.33 10.63 -19.88
C ASP A 218 -11.70 10.21 -21.32
N ARG A 219 -12.52 9.18 -21.48
CA ARG A 219 -13.00 8.67 -22.78
C ARG A 219 -14.43 9.08 -23.12
N ALA A 220 -15.14 9.77 -22.25
CA ALA A 220 -16.53 10.16 -22.47
C ALA A 220 -16.73 11.12 -23.66
N GLY A 221 -15.65 11.79 -24.13
CA GLY A 221 -15.69 12.69 -25.29
C GLY A 221 -15.33 12.04 -26.64
N VAL A 222 -14.84 10.80 -26.66
CA VAL A 222 -14.36 10.15 -27.88
C VAL A 222 -15.47 9.36 -28.61
N ALA A 223 -16.57 9.04 -27.95
CA ALA A 223 -17.65 8.21 -28.49
C ALA A 223 -18.65 8.96 -29.38
N SER A 224 -18.59 10.30 -29.50
CA SER A 224 -19.54 11.08 -30.30
C SER A 224 -19.06 11.46 -31.72
N ALA A 225 -17.87 11.04 -32.13
CA ALA A 225 -17.30 11.38 -33.44
C ALA A 225 -17.45 10.32 -34.53
N GLY A 226 -18.20 9.26 -34.32
CA GLY A 226 -18.23 8.11 -35.21
C GLY A 226 -19.60 7.49 -35.45
N THR A 227 -20.63 8.27 -35.87
CA THR A 227 -21.75 7.72 -36.67
C THR A 227 -22.58 8.87 -37.28
N THR A 228 -22.04 9.52 -38.29
CA THR A 228 -22.87 10.14 -39.32
C THR A 228 -22.85 9.22 -40.54
N THR A 229 -23.67 8.18 -40.51
CA THR A 229 -24.06 7.49 -41.74
C THR A 229 -25.03 8.38 -42.48
N GLY A 230 -24.55 8.98 -43.54
CA GLY A 230 -25.37 9.69 -44.52
C GLY A 230 -26.43 8.72 -45.10
N SER A 231 -27.69 9.04 -44.88
CA SER A 231 -28.81 8.56 -45.66
C SER A 231 -29.07 9.56 -46.78
N SER A 232 -28.52 9.31 -47.94
CA SER A 232 -29.01 9.96 -49.20
C SER A 232 -30.29 9.24 -49.62
N ALA A 233 -31.39 9.89 -49.40
CA ALA A 233 -32.62 9.54 -50.11
C ALA A 233 -32.61 10.21 -51.49
N ALA A 234 -32.39 9.42 -52.51
CA ALA A 234 -32.72 9.85 -53.90
C ALA A 234 -34.23 9.71 -54.09
N GLY A 235 -34.78 10.73 -54.79
CA GLY A 235 -36.15 10.87 -55.09
C GLY A 235 -36.74 9.89 -56.11
N HIS A 236 -37.99 9.82 -56.08
CA HIS A 236 -38.92 10.05 -57.21
C HIS A 236 -40.30 10.34 -56.61
#